data_a43861d3b9700946176d858b8f298393
#
_entry.id   a43861d3b9700946176d858b8f298393
#
_cell.length_a   1.000
_cell.length_b   1.000
_cell.length_c   1.000
_cell.angle_alpha   90.00
_cell.angle_beta   90.00
_cell.angle_gamma   90.00
#
_symmetry.space_group_name_H-M   'P 1'
#
loop_
_entity.id
_entity.type
_entity.pdbx_description
1 polymer ?
#
loop_
_entity_poly.entity_id
_entity_poly.type
_entity_poly.pdbx_seq_one_letter_code
_entity_poly.pdbx_strand_id
1 'polypeptide(L)'
;ESPNPAKAPWYFLGLQEMLVYFDPWMAGVVLPSLIIVGLMAFPFIDNEPAGSGYYSFKNRKLSIALFMFGWLVLWNMLIVVGTFLRGPNWNFFGPFEYWDIHKLEALTNINLSEYIYIKWFSTGLPDSILAREIWGILLLAGYYLILPPLLAKTVCKKIYERLNPFVYSIFIVL
;
A
#
# COMPACT_ATOMS: atom_id res chain seq x y z
N GLU A 1 -18.47 -1.47 24.50
CA GLU A 1 -18.92 -1.87 23.16
C GLU A 1 -19.63 -0.68 22.49
N SER A 2 -19.19 -0.29 21.32
CA SER A 2 -19.78 0.82 20.59
C SER A 2 -20.82 0.28 19.60
N PRO A 3 -22.09 0.60 19.69
CA PRO A 3 -23.10 0.13 18.75
C PRO A 3 -22.92 0.69 17.34
N ASN A 4 -22.29 1.86 17.23
CA ASN A 4 -21.91 2.47 15.95
C ASN A 4 -20.43 2.79 15.95
N PRO A 5 -19.68 2.37 14.93
CA PRO A 5 -18.25 2.72 14.82
C PRO A 5 -18.10 4.22 14.57
N ALA A 6 -17.13 4.84 15.23
CA ALA A 6 -16.71 6.20 14.92
C ALA A 6 -16.03 6.21 13.56
N LYS A 7 -16.73 6.70 12.54
CA LYS A 7 -16.22 6.79 11.16
C LYS A 7 -15.60 8.16 10.92
N ALA A 8 -14.41 8.16 10.32
CA ALA A 8 -13.80 9.38 9.80
C ALA A 8 -14.67 9.98 8.66
N PRO A 9 -14.49 11.27 8.33
CA PRO A 9 -15.07 11.83 7.12
C PRO A 9 -14.65 11.00 5.88
N TRP A 10 -15.51 10.94 4.86
CA TRP A 10 -15.35 10.07 3.70
C TRP A 10 -13.96 10.14 3.05
N TYR A 11 -13.32 11.30 3.05
CA TYR A 11 -12.01 11.51 2.44
C TYR A 11 -10.85 10.89 3.26
N PHE A 12 -11.02 10.66 4.56
CA PHE A 12 -10.08 9.93 5.41
C PHE A 12 -10.48 8.48 5.67
N LEU A 13 -11.67 8.10 5.26
CA LEU A 13 -12.22 6.78 5.56
C LEU A 13 -11.41 5.65 4.91
N GLY A 14 -10.83 5.88 3.74
CA GLY A 14 -9.92 4.94 3.10
C GLY A 14 -8.66 4.68 3.92
N LEU A 15 -8.11 5.70 4.56
CA LEU A 15 -6.97 5.57 5.46
C LEU A 15 -7.36 4.81 6.74
N GLN A 16 -8.53 5.11 7.30
CA GLN A 16 -9.07 4.40 8.45
C GLN A 16 -9.29 2.91 8.15
N GLU A 17 -9.80 2.58 6.97
CA GLU A 17 -9.95 1.19 6.53
C GLU A 17 -8.59 0.49 6.32
N MET A 18 -7.60 1.19 5.81
CA MET A 18 -6.24 0.65 5.68
C MET A 18 -5.62 0.22 7.02
N LEU A 19 -5.96 0.89 8.12
CA LEU A 19 -5.49 0.55 9.47
C LEU A 19 -6.00 -0.82 9.95
N VAL A 20 -7.02 -1.38 9.33
CA VAL A 20 -7.50 -2.74 9.63
C VAL A 20 -6.57 -3.80 9.05
N TYR A 21 -5.99 -3.54 7.88
CA TYR A 21 -5.16 -4.51 7.15
C TYR A 21 -3.67 -4.37 7.44
N PHE A 22 -3.23 -3.18 7.77
CA PHE A 22 -1.84 -2.85 8.02
C PHE A 22 -1.64 -2.35 9.45
N ASP A 23 -0.46 -2.62 9.98
CA ASP A 23 -0.03 -2.05 11.26
C ASP A 23 -0.16 -0.51 11.22
N PRO A 24 -0.57 0.16 12.32
CA PRO A 24 -0.74 1.62 12.39
C PRO A 24 0.46 2.42 11.90
N TRP A 25 1.65 1.92 12.14
CA TRP A 25 2.89 2.53 11.67
C TRP A 25 3.01 2.49 10.14
N MET A 26 2.66 1.36 9.52
CA MET A 26 2.67 1.22 8.06
C MET A 26 1.58 2.07 7.42
N ALA A 27 0.34 1.96 7.87
CA ALA A 27 -0.80 2.66 7.26
C ALA A 27 -0.81 4.17 7.55
N GLY A 28 -0.40 4.59 8.76
CA GLY A 28 -0.47 6.00 9.20
C GLY A 28 0.77 6.83 8.86
N VAL A 29 1.94 6.22 8.75
CA VAL A 29 3.21 6.93 8.53
C VAL A 29 3.83 6.56 7.19
N VAL A 30 4.12 5.29 6.96
CA VAL A 30 4.91 4.86 5.78
C VAL A 30 4.16 5.14 4.48
N LEU A 31 2.93 4.66 4.34
CA LEU A 31 2.15 4.84 3.10
C LEU A 31 1.84 6.31 2.78
N PRO A 32 1.37 7.14 3.72
CA PRO A 32 1.20 8.57 3.47
C PRO A 32 2.51 9.29 3.13
N SER A 33 3.61 8.92 3.78
CA SER A 33 4.93 9.51 3.48
C SER A 33 5.41 9.14 2.08
N LEU A 34 5.20 7.90 1.63
CA LEU A 34 5.51 7.49 0.26
C LEU A 34 4.70 8.29 -0.78
N ILE A 35 3.42 8.55 -0.51
CA ILE A 35 2.59 9.39 -1.38
C ILE A 35 3.15 10.81 -1.47
N ILE A 36 3.50 11.42 -0.32
CA ILE A 36 4.06 12.77 -0.27
C ILE A 36 5.39 12.83 -1.03
N VAL A 37 6.30 11.90 -0.75
CA VAL A 37 7.60 11.82 -1.44
C VAL A 37 7.42 11.58 -2.94
N GLY A 38 6.47 10.73 -3.35
CA GLY A 38 6.13 10.50 -4.74
C GLY A 38 5.64 11.77 -5.45
N LEU A 39 4.78 12.55 -4.79
CA LEU A 39 4.32 13.85 -5.30
C LEU A 39 5.46 14.86 -5.40
N MET A 40 6.39 14.88 -4.45
CA MET A 40 7.58 15.72 -4.49
C MET A 40 8.56 15.31 -5.61
N ALA A 41 8.68 14.01 -5.87
CA ALA A 41 9.57 13.47 -6.91
C ALA A 41 8.99 13.66 -8.34
N PHE A 42 7.67 13.73 -8.46
CA PHE A 42 6.99 13.79 -9.76
C PHE A 42 7.52 14.84 -10.73
N PRO A 43 7.77 16.12 -10.35
CA PRO A 43 8.32 17.13 -11.27
C PRO A 43 9.72 16.79 -11.80
N PHE A 44 10.48 15.99 -11.09
CA PHE A 44 11.82 15.56 -11.52
C PHE A 44 11.81 14.33 -12.42
N ILE A 45 10.74 13.54 -12.34
CA ILE A 45 10.55 12.31 -13.13
C ILE A 45 9.86 12.63 -14.47
N ASP A 46 8.94 13.61 -14.46
CA ASP A 46 8.15 13.98 -15.63
C ASP A 46 8.94 14.93 -16.53
N ASN A 47 9.62 14.39 -17.53
CA ASN A 47 10.42 15.11 -18.52
C ASN A 47 9.65 15.35 -19.84
N GLU A 48 8.33 15.54 -19.78
CA GLU A 48 7.52 15.76 -20.98
C GLU A 48 7.74 17.17 -21.58
N PRO A 49 8.29 17.28 -22.80
CA PRO A 49 8.55 18.58 -23.41
C PRO A 49 7.31 19.30 -23.96
N ALA A 50 6.17 18.63 -24.01
CA ALA A 50 4.95 19.13 -24.66
C ALA A 50 4.11 20.02 -23.75
N GLY A 51 4.69 21.08 -23.21
CA GLY A 51 3.95 22.17 -22.56
C GLY A 51 3.34 21.86 -21.20
N SER A 52 3.40 22.82 -20.32
CA SER A 52 2.76 22.79 -19.00
C SER A 52 1.26 23.07 -19.11
N GLY A 53 0.46 22.32 -18.39
CA GLY A 53 -0.96 22.61 -18.20
C GLY A 53 -1.96 21.78 -19.02
N TYR A 54 -1.51 20.91 -19.91
CA TYR A 54 -2.39 20.02 -20.66
C TYR A 54 -2.10 18.56 -20.35
N TYR A 55 -3.16 17.79 -20.05
CA TYR A 55 -3.05 16.34 -19.92
C TYR A 55 -2.91 15.70 -21.29
N SER A 56 -1.71 15.28 -21.64
CA SER A 56 -1.46 14.50 -22.84
C SER A 56 -1.66 13.01 -22.55
N PHE A 57 -2.87 12.50 -22.79
CA PHE A 57 -3.16 11.08 -22.62
C PHE A 57 -2.23 10.19 -23.47
N LYS A 58 -1.88 10.65 -24.68
CA LYS A 58 -1.04 9.88 -25.61
C LYS A 58 0.35 9.63 -25.06
N ASN A 59 0.95 10.62 -24.39
CA ASN A 59 2.33 10.55 -23.89
C ASN A 59 2.42 10.01 -22.46
N ARG A 60 1.36 10.19 -21.65
CA ARG A 60 1.32 9.86 -20.21
C ARG A 60 0.35 8.72 -19.86
N LYS A 61 0.12 7.80 -20.79
CA LYS A 61 -0.84 6.69 -20.59
C LYS A 61 -0.58 5.90 -19.31
N LEU A 62 0.67 5.58 -19.02
CA LEU A 62 1.02 4.79 -17.83
C LEU A 62 0.74 5.55 -16.55
N SER A 63 1.18 6.79 -16.43
CA SER A 63 0.97 7.63 -15.25
C SER A 63 -0.51 7.85 -14.97
N ILE A 64 -1.29 8.14 -16.02
CA ILE A 64 -2.75 8.29 -15.90
C ILE A 64 -3.41 6.96 -15.50
N ALA A 65 -3.01 5.85 -16.10
CA ALA A 65 -3.57 4.54 -15.79
C ALA A 65 -3.28 4.12 -14.34
N LEU A 66 -2.05 4.33 -13.86
CA LEU A 66 -1.66 4.04 -12.47
C LEU A 66 -2.43 4.93 -11.49
N PHE A 67 -2.54 6.23 -11.77
CA PHE A 67 -3.29 7.14 -10.91
C PHE A 67 -4.78 6.77 -10.88
N MET A 68 -5.39 6.52 -12.03
CA MET A 68 -6.79 6.13 -12.10
C MET A 68 -7.05 4.80 -11.40
N PHE A 69 -6.18 3.80 -11.56
CA PHE A 69 -6.29 2.54 -10.85
C PHE A 69 -6.14 2.73 -9.33
N GLY A 70 -5.11 3.43 -8.88
CA GLY A 70 -4.88 3.69 -7.47
C GLY A 70 -6.01 4.48 -6.81
N TRP A 71 -6.47 5.55 -7.48
CA TRP A 71 -7.50 6.42 -6.94
C TRP A 71 -8.92 5.87 -7.14
N LEU A 72 -9.33 5.57 -8.38
CA LEU A 72 -10.71 5.16 -8.65
C LEU A 72 -11.00 3.73 -8.19
N VAL A 73 -10.06 2.82 -8.34
CA VAL A 73 -10.32 1.42 -7.96
C VAL A 73 -9.94 1.19 -6.52
N LEU A 74 -8.67 1.33 -6.15
CA LEU A 74 -8.21 0.92 -4.82
C LEU A 74 -8.72 1.85 -3.72
N TRP A 75 -8.54 3.16 -3.86
CA TRP A 75 -8.92 4.11 -2.80
C TRP A 75 -10.43 4.20 -2.61
N ASN A 76 -11.19 4.30 -3.69
CA ASN A 76 -12.65 4.32 -3.59
C ASN A 76 -13.22 2.99 -3.09
N MET A 77 -12.60 1.86 -3.42
CA MET A 77 -12.98 0.56 -2.87
C MET A 77 -12.84 0.55 -1.34
N LEU A 78 -11.74 1.05 -0.80
CA LEU A 78 -11.56 1.18 0.65
C LEU A 78 -12.61 2.09 1.29
N ILE A 79 -12.95 3.22 0.64
CA ILE A 79 -14.00 4.12 1.12
C ILE A 79 -15.36 3.42 1.13
N VAL A 80 -15.70 2.69 0.08
CA VAL A 80 -16.97 1.94 -0.01
C VAL A 80 -17.04 0.87 1.07
N VAL A 81 -15.98 0.09 1.26
CA VAL A 81 -15.92 -0.93 2.32
C VAL A 81 -16.09 -0.29 3.70
N GLY A 82 -15.33 0.75 3.99
CA GLY A 82 -15.40 1.46 5.29
C GLY A 82 -16.74 2.13 5.54
N THR A 83 -17.42 2.62 4.49
CA THR A 83 -18.72 3.30 4.61
C THR A 83 -19.86 2.32 4.82
N PHE A 84 -19.94 1.28 4.02
CA PHE A 84 -21.14 0.44 3.91
C PHE A 84 -20.98 -0.94 4.56
N LEU A 85 -19.77 -1.47 4.64
CA LEU A 85 -19.51 -2.84 5.09
C LEU A 85 -18.92 -2.93 6.50
N ARG A 86 -18.69 -1.79 7.17
CA ARG A 86 -18.23 -1.74 8.56
C ARG A 86 -19.37 -1.37 9.50
N GLY A 87 -19.66 -2.28 10.42
CA GLY A 87 -20.69 -2.15 11.44
C GLY A 87 -20.13 -2.02 12.87
N PRO A 88 -20.89 -2.45 13.90
CA PRO A 88 -20.48 -2.41 15.29
C PRO A 88 -19.11 -3.01 15.53
N ASN A 89 -18.31 -2.41 16.41
CA ASN A 89 -16.94 -2.82 16.75
C ASN A 89 -15.97 -2.84 15.53
N TRP A 90 -16.28 -2.11 14.47
CA TRP A 90 -15.53 -2.09 13.21
C TRP A 90 -15.42 -3.47 12.52
N ASN A 91 -16.35 -4.38 12.83
CA ASN A 91 -16.41 -5.69 12.21
C ASN A 91 -16.93 -5.60 10.77
N PHE A 92 -16.50 -6.53 9.95
CA PHE A 92 -16.98 -6.66 8.57
C PHE A 92 -18.35 -7.33 8.55
N PHE A 93 -19.28 -6.70 7.85
CA PHE A 93 -20.62 -7.24 7.58
C PHE A 93 -20.85 -7.24 6.07
N GLY A 94 -21.34 -8.35 5.55
CA GLY A 94 -21.76 -8.43 4.16
C GLY A 94 -22.95 -7.48 3.86
N PRO A 95 -23.21 -7.16 2.59
CA PRO A 95 -24.26 -6.20 2.20
C PRO A 95 -25.68 -6.63 2.62
N PHE A 96 -25.88 -7.90 2.92
CA PHE A 96 -27.18 -8.47 3.37
C PHE A 96 -27.10 -9.10 4.75
N GLU A 97 -26.01 -8.92 5.49
CA GLU A 97 -25.83 -9.46 6.82
C GLU A 97 -26.45 -8.54 7.86
N TYR A 98 -27.13 -9.12 8.87
CA TYR A 98 -27.67 -8.36 9.98
C TYR A 98 -26.54 -7.83 10.86
N TRP A 99 -26.65 -6.57 11.26
CA TRP A 99 -25.66 -5.93 12.13
C TRP A 99 -25.81 -6.41 13.58
N ASP A 100 -25.05 -7.42 13.91
CA ASP A 100 -25.00 -7.96 15.27
C ASP A 100 -23.99 -7.18 16.12
N ILE A 101 -24.49 -6.57 17.19
CA ILE A 101 -23.67 -5.80 18.14
C ILE A 101 -22.70 -6.72 18.92
N HIS A 102 -23.03 -7.98 19.05
CA HIS A 102 -22.24 -8.96 19.79
C HIS A 102 -21.19 -9.70 18.95
N LYS A 103 -21.13 -9.42 17.64
CA LYS A 103 -20.11 -9.99 16.77
C LYS A 103 -18.72 -9.52 17.22
N LEU A 104 -17.92 -10.44 17.73
CA LEU A 104 -16.54 -10.21 18.13
C LEU A 104 -15.65 -11.03 17.20
N GLU A 105 -14.94 -10.35 16.31
CA GLU A 105 -13.87 -10.94 15.52
C GLU A 105 -12.53 -10.50 16.12
N ALA A 106 -11.71 -11.45 16.53
CA ALA A 106 -10.36 -11.17 16.98
C ALA A 106 -9.50 -10.77 15.78
N LEU A 107 -9.21 -9.48 15.65
CA LEU A 107 -8.20 -8.99 14.69
C LEU A 107 -6.82 -9.28 15.26
N THR A 108 -6.26 -10.44 14.91
CA THR A 108 -4.89 -10.82 15.30
C THR A 108 -3.93 -10.44 14.19
N ASN A 109 -3.05 -9.48 14.48
CA ASN A 109 -1.90 -9.21 13.62
C ASN A 109 -0.88 -10.34 13.80
N ILE A 110 -0.61 -11.07 12.74
CA ILE A 110 0.44 -12.07 12.70
C ILE A 110 1.64 -11.45 11.98
N ASN A 111 2.75 -11.31 12.67
CA ASN A 111 3.98 -10.83 12.07
C ASN A 111 4.55 -11.85 11.07
N LEU A 112 5.24 -11.37 10.04
CA LEU A 112 5.88 -12.23 9.05
C LEU A 112 6.85 -13.23 9.69
N SER A 113 7.57 -12.81 10.73
CA SER A 113 8.46 -13.65 11.51
C SER A 113 7.71 -14.79 12.21
N GLU A 114 6.57 -14.50 12.83
CA GLU A 114 5.72 -15.54 13.47
C GLU A 114 5.22 -16.53 12.43
N TYR A 115 4.81 -16.04 11.28
CA TYR A 115 4.34 -16.90 10.19
C TYR A 115 5.42 -17.86 9.72
N ILE A 116 6.65 -17.36 9.53
CA ILE A 116 7.77 -18.18 9.02
C ILE A 116 8.30 -19.12 10.12
N TYR A 117 8.64 -18.61 11.31
CA TYR A 117 9.26 -19.42 12.36
C TYR A 117 8.29 -20.41 12.99
N ILE A 118 7.06 -19.97 13.31
CA ILE A 118 6.10 -20.83 14.02
C ILE A 118 5.35 -21.72 13.03
N LYS A 119 4.82 -21.17 11.94
CA LYS A 119 3.96 -21.92 11.02
C LYS A 119 4.75 -22.79 10.03
N TRP A 120 5.87 -22.29 9.48
CA TRP A 120 6.65 -23.05 8.51
C TRP A 120 7.74 -23.92 9.13
N PHE A 121 8.50 -23.35 10.06
CA PHE A 121 9.61 -24.06 10.69
C PHE A 121 9.24 -24.77 11.98
N SER A 122 8.06 -24.50 12.56
CA SER A 122 7.61 -25.06 13.85
C SER A 122 8.64 -24.86 14.98
N THR A 123 9.43 -23.79 14.88
CA THR A 123 10.44 -23.39 15.87
C THR A 123 9.96 -22.18 16.64
N GLY A 124 10.45 -21.99 17.87
CA GLY A 124 10.17 -20.76 18.62
C GLY A 124 10.78 -19.51 17.95
N LEU A 125 10.26 -18.33 18.32
CA LEU A 125 10.84 -17.07 17.87
C LEU A 125 12.24 -16.88 18.44
N PRO A 126 13.22 -16.44 17.62
CA PRO A 126 14.55 -16.12 18.12
C PRO A 126 14.53 -14.95 19.12
N ASP A 127 15.37 -15.01 20.15
CA ASP A 127 15.48 -13.93 21.15
C ASP A 127 16.11 -12.65 20.57
N SER A 128 16.98 -12.80 19.57
CA SER A 128 17.59 -11.66 18.88
C SER A 128 16.63 -10.97 17.93
N ILE A 129 16.43 -9.65 18.09
CA ILE A 129 15.57 -8.83 17.23
C ILE A 129 16.01 -8.92 15.76
N LEU A 130 17.31 -8.90 15.49
CA LEU A 130 17.82 -9.01 14.12
C LEU A 130 17.50 -10.36 13.48
N ALA A 131 17.66 -11.45 14.23
CA ALA A 131 17.34 -12.79 13.75
C ALA A 131 15.83 -12.95 13.52
N ARG A 132 15.02 -12.33 14.37
CA ARG A 132 13.55 -12.34 14.22
C ARG A 132 13.08 -11.61 12.98
N GLU A 133 13.65 -10.43 12.70
CA GLU A 133 13.22 -9.56 11.59
C GLU A 133 14.00 -9.81 10.29
N ILE A 134 14.89 -10.79 10.24
CA ILE A 134 15.77 -11.05 9.07
C ILE A 134 14.97 -11.27 7.78
N TRP A 135 13.83 -11.93 7.85
CA TRP A 135 12.99 -12.17 6.67
C TRP A 135 12.35 -10.91 6.13
N GLY A 136 11.91 -10.00 7.01
CA GLY A 136 11.43 -8.67 6.62
C GLY A 136 12.55 -7.83 5.98
N ILE A 137 13.75 -7.86 6.58
CA ILE A 137 14.92 -7.17 6.06
C ILE A 137 15.31 -7.71 4.67
N LEU A 138 15.32 -9.03 4.49
CA LEU A 138 15.62 -9.66 3.20
C LEU A 138 14.60 -9.32 2.12
N LEU A 139 13.30 -9.26 2.46
CA LEU A 139 12.25 -8.85 1.53
C LEU A 139 12.41 -7.38 1.14
N LEU A 140 12.70 -6.49 2.08
CA LEU A 140 12.96 -5.09 1.80
C LEU A 140 14.21 -4.91 0.94
N ALA A 141 15.30 -5.58 1.28
CA ALA A 141 16.52 -5.55 0.47
C ALA A 141 16.25 -6.06 -0.95
N GLY A 142 15.50 -7.14 -1.10
CA GLY A 142 15.09 -7.67 -2.40
C GLY A 142 14.24 -6.66 -3.19
N TYR A 143 13.30 -6.01 -2.54
CA TYR A 143 12.48 -4.97 -3.16
C TYR A 143 13.31 -3.80 -3.69
N TYR A 144 14.22 -3.26 -2.89
CA TYR A 144 15.02 -2.10 -3.28
C TYR A 144 16.17 -2.43 -4.23
N LEU A 145 16.80 -3.60 -4.11
CA LEU A 145 18.00 -3.96 -4.85
C LEU A 145 17.75 -4.84 -6.09
N ILE A 146 16.75 -5.72 -6.02
CA ILE A 146 16.48 -6.70 -7.07
C ILE A 146 15.37 -6.22 -8.01
N LEU A 147 14.31 -5.62 -7.49
CA LEU A 147 13.16 -5.24 -8.31
C LEU A 147 13.48 -4.20 -9.38
N PRO A 148 14.18 -3.08 -9.11
CA PRO A 148 14.50 -2.10 -10.13
C PRO A 148 15.29 -2.67 -11.31
N PRO A 149 16.43 -3.38 -11.11
CA PRO A 149 17.17 -3.94 -12.23
C PRO A 149 16.44 -5.07 -12.97
N LEU A 150 15.60 -5.83 -12.27
CA LEU A 150 14.76 -6.86 -12.89
C LEU A 150 13.74 -6.24 -13.84
N LEU A 151 13.02 -5.21 -13.39
CA LEU A 151 12.05 -4.50 -14.21
C LEU A 151 12.70 -3.72 -15.36
N ALA A 152 13.92 -3.19 -15.16
CA ALA A 152 14.70 -2.56 -16.22
C ALA A 152 15.00 -3.50 -17.39
N LYS A 153 15.20 -4.78 -17.11
CA LYS A 153 15.50 -5.79 -18.13
C LYS A 153 14.26 -6.40 -18.77
N THR A 154 13.10 -6.32 -18.12
CA THR A 154 11.87 -6.98 -18.56
C THR A 154 10.83 -5.98 -19.07
N VAL A 155 9.94 -5.54 -18.21
CA VAL A 155 8.73 -4.75 -18.56
C VAL A 155 9.06 -3.28 -18.80
N CYS A 156 9.95 -2.71 -17.99
CA CYS A 156 10.24 -1.28 -17.97
C CYS A 156 11.46 -0.87 -18.78
N LYS A 157 11.95 -1.71 -19.69
CA LYS A 157 13.15 -1.43 -20.51
C LYS A 157 13.09 -0.07 -21.23
N LYS A 158 11.96 0.25 -21.87
CA LYS A 158 11.76 1.52 -22.57
C LYS A 158 11.79 2.75 -21.64
N ILE A 159 11.36 2.58 -20.41
CA ILE A 159 11.38 3.63 -19.38
C ILE A 159 12.82 3.82 -18.88
N TYR A 160 13.51 2.71 -18.62
CA TYR A 160 14.90 2.73 -18.21
C TYR A 160 15.83 3.42 -19.21
N GLU A 161 15.62 3.18 -20.51
CA GLU A 161 16.40 3.83 -21.58
C GLU A 161 16.16 5.33 -21.71
N ARG A 162 15.02 5.84 -21.22
CA ARG A 162 14.66 7.26 -21.26
C ARG A 162 15.04 8.03 -20.01
N LEU A 163 15.12 7.37 -18.86
CA LEU A 163 15.40 7.99 -17.58
C LEU A 163 16.85 7.74 -17.15
N ASN A 164 17.40 8.65 -16.37
CA ASN A 164 18.65 8.41 -15.67
C ASN A 164 18.46 7.21 -14.70
N PRO A 165 19.44 6.28 -14.57
CA PRO A 165 19.33 5.12 -13.68
C PRO A 165 18.91 5.45 -12.25
N PHE A 166 19.34 6.58 -11.72
CA PHE A 166 18.95 7.04 -10.38
C PHE A 166 17.46 7.43 -10.33
N VAL A 167 17.00 8.24 -11.28
CA VAL A 167 15.60 8.67 -11.40
C VAL A 167 14.67 7.46 -11.65
N TYR A 168 15.13 6.52 -12.50
CA TYR A 168 14.42 5.27 -12.74
C TYR A 168 14.25 4.45 -11.46
N SER A 169 15.30 4.32 -10.65
CA SER A 169 15.22 3.56 -9.39
C SER A 169 14.22 4.18 -8.41
N ILE A 170 14.21 5.51 -8.30
CA ILE A 170 13.21 6.23 -7.50
C ILE A 170 11.80 5.98 -8.04
N PHE A 171 11.61 6.08 -9.36
CA PHE A 171 10.31 5.86 -10.00
C PHE A 171 9.74 4.44 -9.78
N ILE A 172 10.59 3.43 -9.77
CA ILE A 172 10.14 2.03 -9.59
C ILE A 172 9.88 1.69 -8.12
N VAL A 173 10.55 2.37 -7.20
CA VAL A 173 10.45 2.09 -5.76
C VAL A 173 9.26 2.83 -5.14
N LEU A 174 8.93 4.00 -5.63
CA LEU A 174 7.77 4.79 -5.20
C LEU A 174 6.48 4.35 -5.89
#